data_f4dc4052a40ba033ac0a927ce7c7f2a5
#
_entry.id   f4dc4052a40ba033ac0a927ce7c7f2a5
#
_cell.length_a   1.000
_cell.length_b   1.000
_cell.length_c   1.000
_cell.angle_alpha   90.00
_cell.angle_beta   90.00
_cell.angle_gamma   90.00
#
_symmetry.space_group_name_H-M   'P 1'
#
loop_
_entity.id
_entity.type
_entity.pdbx_description
1 polymer ?
#
loop_
_entity_poly.entity_id
_entity_poly.type
_entity_poly.pdbx_seq_one_letter_code
_entity_poly.pdbx_strand_id
1 'polypeptide(L)'
;MESISLTSLASEKLAEAGRSHSGRAAHTIHGGHTHELRQTVLALLAGHDLSEHDSPGEASLQVLQGHVRLTTGDDTWEGKAGDYVVIPAERHALHAIEDSVIMLTVLKSLPANH
;
A
#
# COMPACT_ATOMS: atom_id res chain seq x y z
N MET A 1 17.41 9.08 -15.21
CA MET A 1 15.97 9.03 -14.87
C MET A 1 15.58 7.58 -14.66
N GLU A 2 15.01 7.28 -13.50
CA GLU A 2 14.60 5.91 -13.18
C GLU A 2 13.13 5.72 -13.47
N SER A 3 12.77 4.57 -14.01
CA SER A 3 11.37 4.27 -14.28
C SER A 3 11.10 2.79 -14.16
N ILE A 4 9.86 2.46 -13.84
CA ILE A 4 9.39 1.08 -13.79
C ILE A 4 7.99 1.01 -14.40
N SER A 5 7.59 -0.21 -14.79
CA SER A 5 6.22 -0.45 -15.19
C SER A 5 5.42 -0.92 -13.98
N LEU A 6 4.48 -0.10 -13.52
CA LEU A 6 3.61 -0.48 -12.41
C LEU A 6 2.72 -1.66 -12.79
N THR A 7 2.30 -1.74 -14.04
CA THR A 7 1.48 -2.86 -14.52
C THR A 7 2.22 -4.18 -14.42
N SER A 8 3.49 -4.20 -14.86
CA SER A 8 4.31 -5.41 -14.79
C SER A 8 4.61 -5.79 -13.34
N LEU A 9 4.95 -4.81 -12.52
CA LEU A 9 5.25 -5.04 -11.11
C LEU A 9 4.03 -5.56 -10.36
N ALA A 10 2.85 -5.03 -10.65
CA ALA A 10 1.60 -5.50 -10.04
C ALA A 10 1.37 -6.98 -10.34
N SER A 11 1.56 -7.39 -11.59
CA SER A 11 1.40 -8.79 -11.98
C SER A 11 2.41 -9.70 -11.28
N GLU A 12 3.66 -9.27 -11.19
CA GLU A 12 4.72 -10.02 -10.51
C GLU A 12 4.41 -10.20 -9.03
N LYS A 13 4.01 -9.13 -8.37
CA LYS A 13 3.74 -9.18 -6.92
C LYS A 13 2.49 -9.99 -6.61
N LEU A 14 1.49 -9.93 -7.45
CA LEU A 14 0.28 -10.73 -7.27
C LEU A 14 0.59 -12.22 -7.41
N ALA A 15 1.40 -12.61 -8.38
CA ALA A 15 1.85 -13.98 -8.54
C ALA A 15 2.68 -14.45 -7.33
N GLU A 16 3.56 -13.58 -6.83
CA GLU A 16 4.38 -13.87 -5.66
C GLU A 16 3.52 -14.03 -4.41
N ALA A 17 2.51 -13.18 -4.22
CA ALA A 17 1.57 -13.29 -3.12
C ALA A 17 0.83 -14.62 -3.15
N GLY A 18 0.49 -15.11 -4.35
CA GLY A 18 -0.16 -16.41 -4.53
C GLY A 18 0.72 -17.60 -4.12
N ARG A 19 2.03 -17.42 -4.06
CA ARG A 19 2.98 -18.44 -3.62
C ARG A 19 3.43 -18.26 -2.18
N SER A 20 2.97 -17.21 -1.52
CA SER A 20 3.38 -16.87 -0.16
C SER A 20 2.37 -17.39 0.85
N HIS A 21 2.84 -17.90 1.99
CA HIS A 21 1.97 -18.31 3.08
C HIS A 21 1.19 -17.13 3.67
N SER A 22 1.77 -15.93 3.60
CA SER A 22 1.11 -14.73 4.12
C SER A 22 0.04 -14.18 3.19
N GLY A 23 -0.04 -14.66 1.95
CA GLY A 23 -0.96 -14.13 0.95
C GLY A 23 -0.63 -12.73 0.51
N ARG A 24 0.62 -12.29 0.68
CA ARG A 24 1.05 -10.95 0.32
C ARG A 24 2.48 -10.91 -0.16
N ALA A 25 2.78 -9.89 -0.96
CA ALA A 25 4.13 -9.61 -1.44
C ALA A 25 4.25 -8.11 -1.66
N ALA A 26 5.40 -7.56 -1.35
CA ALA A 26 5.61 -6.12 -1.44
C ALA A 26 6.97 -5.79 -2.05
N HIS A 27 7.05 -4.62 -2.65
CA HIS A 27 8.30 -4.09 -3.17
C HIS A 27 8.30 -2.57 -3.03
N THR A 28 9.32 -2.05 -2.36
CA THR A 28 9.51 -0.61 -2.23
C THR A 28 10.18 -0.11 -3.50
N ILE A 29 9.46 0.72 -4.26
CA ILE A 29 9.96 1.23 -5.54
C ILE A 29 10.76 2.50 -5.38
N HIS A 30 10.55 3.23 -4.30
CA HIS A 30 11.29 4.43 -3.97
C HIS A 30 11.30 4.61 -2.46
N GLY A 31 12.46 4.92 -1.88
CA GLY A 31 12.57 5.11 -0.45
C GLY A 31 14.00 4.95 0.01
N GLY A 32 14.18 4.71 1.31
CA GLY A 32 15.47 4.53 1.92
C GLY A 32 15.76 5.58 2.98
N HIS A 33 16.96 5.52 3.54
CA HIS A 33 17.33 6.37 4.69
C HIS A 33 17.43 7.85 4.36
N THR A 34 17.73 8.18 3.10
CA THR A 34 17.99 9.56 2.68
C THR A 34 16.80 10.19 1.95
N HIS A 35 15.70 9.46 1.83
CA HIS A 35 14.51 9.95 1.11
C HIS A 35 13.34 10.13 2.06
N GLU A 36 12.65 11.25 1.97
CA GLU A 36 11.42 11.48 2.70
C GLU A 36 10.26 10.74 2.06
N LEU A 37 10.25 10.69 0.73
CA LEU A 37 9.20 10.00 -0.02
C LEU A 37 9.46 8.50 -0.04
N ARG A 38 8.43 7.73 0.32
CA ARG A 38 8.49 6.27 0.25
C ARG A 38 7.27 5.76 -0.48
N GLN A 39 7.51 4.94 -1.48
CA GLN A 39 6.42 4.32 -2.26
C GLN A 39 6.63 2.81 -2.32
N THR A 40 5.58 2.09 -1.95
CA THR A 40 5.61 0.63 -1.89
C THR A 40 4.43 0.06 -2.66
N VAL A 41 4.70 -0.90 -3.54
CA VAL A 41 3.66 -1.66 -4.21
C VAL A 41 3.44 -2.93 -3.41
N LEU A 42 2.20 -3.20 -3.04
CA LEU A 42 1.82 -4.34 -2.21
C LEU A 42 0.71 -5.12 -2.87
N ALA A 43 0.91 -6.43 -3.05
CA ALA A 43 -0.13 -7.35 -3.48
C ALA A 43 -0.69 -8.08 -2.26
N LEU A 44 -2.00 -8.25 -2.23
CA LEU A 44 -2.71 -8.88 -1.14
C LEU A 44 -3.84 -9.74 -1.71
N LEU A 45 -3.81 -11.04 -1.42
CA LEU A 45 -4.85 -11.95 -1.91
C LEU A 45 -6.18 -11.73 -1.19
N ALA A 46 -7.26 -12.04 -1.88
CA ALA A 46 -8.62 -11.93 -1.33
C ALA A 46 -8.72 -12.58 0.04
N GLY A 47 -9.36 -11.90 0.98
CA GLY A 47 -9.57 -12.38 2.33
C GLY A 47 -8.42 -12.14 3.28
N HIS A 48 -7.29 -11.62 2.80
CA HIS A 48 -6.14 -11.30 3.65
C HIS A 48 -6.17 -9.83 4.07
N ASP A 49 -5.57 -9.59 5.23
CA ASP A 49 -5.55 -8.27 5.85
C ASP A 49 -4.13 -7.80 6.13
N LEU A 50 -3.97 -6.47 6.11
CA LEU A 50 -2.87 -5.84 6.81
C LEU A 50 -3.46 -5.32 8.12
N SER A 51 -2.91 -5.81 9.23
CA SER A 51 -3.40 -5.47 10.56
C SER A 51 -3.35 -3.98 10.83
N GLU A 52 -4.16 -3.56 11.77
CA GLU A 52 -4.20 -2.17 12.22
C GLU A 52 -2.82 -1.70 12.66
N HIS A 53 -2.42 -0.54 12.16
CA HIS A 53 -1.14 0.07 12.49
C HIS A 53 -1.26 1.59 12.45
N ASP A 54 -0.30 2.25 13.08
CA ASP A 54 -0.28 3.71 13.15
C ASP A 54 0.17 4.31 11.83
N SER A 55 -0.35 5.50 11.52
CA SER A 55 0.09 6.24 10.35
C SER A 55 1.46 6.86 10.63
N PRO A 56 2.46 6.64 9.76
CA PRO A 56 3.80 7.19 9.97
C PRO A 56 3.92 8.67 9.61
N GLY A 57 2.87 9.30 9.12
CA GLY A 57 2.85 10.68 8.66
C GLY A 57 1.79 10.85 7.60
N GLU A 58 2.05 11.69 6.62
CA GLU A 58 1.14 11.79 5.48
C GLU A 58 1.24 10.55 4.63
N ALA A 59 0.10 10.01 4.25
CA ALA A 59 0.05 8.80 3.43
C ALA A 59 -1.15 8.82 2.51
N SER A 60 -0.96 8.22 1.34
CA SER A 60 -2.04 8.01 0.39
C SER A 60 -1.98 6.59 -0.15
N LEU A 61 -3.10 6.11 -0.62
CA LEU A 61 -3.22 4.77 -1.17
C LEU A 61 -3.91 4.85 -2.53
N GLN A 62 -3.33 4.19 -3.51
CA GLN A 62 -3.90 4.08 -4.85
C GLN A 62 -4.12 2.61 -5.15
N VAL A 63 -5.31 2.25 -5.60
CA VAL A 63 -5.61 0.88 -6.00
C VAL A 63 -5.20 0.71 -7.45
N LEU A 64 -4.25 -0.20 -7.69
CA LEU A 64 -3.78 -0.50 -9.04
C LEU A 64 -4.61 -1.61 -9.68
N GLN A 65 -5.10 -2.55 -8.84
CA GLN A 65 -5.84 -3.71 -9.30
C GLN A 65 -6.68 -4.25 -8.14
N GLY A 66 -7.87 -4.76 -8.42
CA GLY A 66 -8.70 -5.43 -7.44
C GLY A 66 -9.67 -4.52 -6.69
N HIS A 67 -9.96 -4.89 -5.44
CA HIS A 67 -10.94 -4.20 -4.60
C HIS A 67 -10.53 -4.35 -3.14
N VAL A 68 -10.33 -3.24 -2.47
CA VAL A 68 -9.87 -3.22 -1.07
C VAL A 68 -10.79 -2.38 -0.19
N ARG A 69 -10.71 -2.63 1.11
CA ARG A 69 -11.40 -1.85 2.14
C ARG A 69 -10.38 -1.31 3.12
N LEU A 70 -10.40 0.00 3.34
CA LEU A 70 -9.58 0.66 4.34
C LEU A 70 -10.48 1.06 5.50
N THR A 71 -10.10 0.69 6.72
CA THR A 71 -10.88 0.98 7.92
C THR A 71 -10.05 1.80 8.89
N THR A 72 -10.63 2.90 9.41
CA THR A 72 -10.00 3.73 10.42
C THR A 72 -11.07 4.05 11.47
N GLY A 73 -10.87 3.64 12.72
CA GLY A 73 -11.87 3.89 13.76
C GLY A 73 -13.26 3.51 13.30
N ASP A 74 -14.16 4.49 13.16
CA ASP A 74 -15.52 4.28 12.74
C ASP A 74 -15.74 4.44 11.24
N ASP A 75 -14.69 4.77 10.50
CA ASP A 75 -14.79 5.10 9.09
C ASP A 75 -14.31 3.96 8.20
N THR A 76 -14.97 3.78 7.08
CA THR A 76 -14.63 2.73 6.12
C THR A 76 -14.66 3.29 4.70
N TRP A 77 -13.64 2.98 3.93
CA TRP A 77 -13.55 3.34 2.52
C TRP A 77 -13.31 2.07 1.70
N GLU A 78 -13.98 1.96 0.56
CA GLU A 78 -13.70 0.89 -0.39
C GLU A 78 -13.28 1.49 -1.71
N GLY A 79 -12.26 0.88 -2.32
CA GLY A 79 -11.74 1.34 -3.60
C GLY A 79 -11.45 0.20 -4.56
N LYS A 80 -11.59 0.50 -5.84
CA LYS A 80 -11.31 -0.42 -6.95
C LYS A 80 -10.20 0.17 -7.80
N ALA A 81 -9.74 -0.59 -8.78
CA ALA A 81 -8.65 -0.17 -9.67
C ALA A 81 -8.87 1.26 -10.17
N GLY A 82 -7.88 2.12 -9.98
CA GLY A 82 -7.92 3.53 -10.35
C GLY A 82 -8.36 4.47 -9.24
N ASP A 83 -8.86 3.94 -8.12
CA ASP A 83 -9.29 4.78 -7.00
C ASP A 83 -8.11 5.20 -6.13
N TYR A 84 -8.28 6.32 -5.47
CA TYR A 84 -7.26 6.94 -4.64
C TYR A 84 -7.88 7.48 -3.36
N VAL A 85 -7.17 7.35 -2.25
CA VAL A 85 -7.60 7.90 -0.97
C VAL A 85 -6.41 8.44 -0.19
N VAL A 86 -6.62 9.54 0.51
CA VAL A 86 -5.66 10.04 1.49
C VAL A 86 -5.97 9.34 2.81
N ILE A 87 -4.97 8.67 3.37
CA ILE A 87 -5.15 7.91 4.60
C ILE A 87 -5.16 8.88 5.78
N PRO A 88 -6.22 8.87 6.60
CA PRO A 88 -6.25 9.73 7.79
C PRO A 88 -5.11 9.43 8.74
N ALA A 89 -4.67 10.44 9.52
CA ALA A 89 -3.61 10.30 10.51
C ALA A 89 -4.12 9.56 11.75
N GLU A 90 -4.64 8.36 11.55
CA GLU A 90 -5.22 7.50 12.57
C GLU A 90 -4.76 6.07 12.32
N ARG A 91 -4.91 5.22 13.31
CA ARG A 91 -4.66 3.80 13.12
C ARG A 91 -5.62 3.27 12.07
N HIS A 92 -5.14 2.44 11.19
CA HIS A 92 -5.93 1.92 10.08
C HIS A 92 -5.53 0.49 9.73
N ALA A 93 -6.45 -0.21 9.08
CA ALA A 93 -6.25 -1.57 8.60
C ALA A 93 -6.74 -1.67 7.17
N LEU A 94 -6.15 -2.58 6.41
CA LEU A 94 -6.51 -2.81 5.02
C LEU A 94 -6.95 -4.25 4.84
N HIS A 95 -8.07 -4.45 4.15
CA HIS A 95 -8.60 -5.76 3.83
C HIS A 95 -8.77 -5.90 2.31
N ALA A 96 -8.31 -7.02 1.76
CA ALA A 96 -8.51 -7.31 0.34
C ALA A 96 -9.82 -8.06 0.15
N ILE A 97 -10.77 -7.44 -0.53
CA ILE A 97 -12.05 -8.07 -0.88
C ILE A 97 -11.83 -9.02 -2.06
N GLU A 98 -10.98 -8.61 -3.00
CA GLU A 98 -10.53 -9.42 -4.13
C GLU A 98 -9.01 -9.43 -4.12
N ASP A 99 -8.39 -10.28 -4.92
CA ASP A 99 -6.94 -10.23 -5.13
C ASP A 99 -6.60 -8.84 -5.62
N SER A 100 -5.75 -8.15 -4.88
CA SER A 100 -5.53 -6.72 -5.10
C SER A 100 -4.06 -6.33 -5.10
N VAL A 101 -3.77 -5.24 -5.79
CA VAL A 101 -2.47 -4.59 -5.74
C VAL A 101 -2.71 -3.11 -5.48
N ILE A 102 -2.02 -2.59 -4.49
CA ILE A 102 -2.09 -1.18 -4.13
C ILE A 102 -0.71 -0.54 -4.17
N MET A 103 -0.69 0.77 -4.32
CA MET A 103 0.54 1.55 -4.13
C MET A 103 0.33 2.47 -2.96
N LEU A 104 1.18 2.31 -1.95
CA LEU A 104 1.18 3.13 -0.76
C LEU A 104 2.26 4.19 -0.91
N THR A 105 1.88 5.46 -0.75
CA THR A 105 2.81 6.58 -0.77
C THR A 105 2.83 7.20 0.62
N VAL A 106 4.01 7.31 1.20
CA VAL A 106 4.20 7.85 2.53
C VAL A 106 5.25 8.94 2.48
N LEU A 107 4.96 10.06 3.11
CA LEU A 107 5.94 11.10 3.32
C LEU A 107 6.38 11.00 4.78
N LYS A 108 7.61 10.54 5.00
CA LYS A 108 8.15 10.44 6.35
C LYS A 108 9.15 11.58 6.56
N SER A 109 9.05 12.22 7.71
CA SER A 109 9.99 13.27 8.05
C SER A 109 11.36 12.67 8.35
N LEU A 110 12.40 13.21 7.72
CA LEU A 110 13.76 12.84 8.07
C LEU A 110 14.09 13.46 9.44
N PRO A 111 14.99 12.84 10.23
CA PRO A 111 15.42 13.45 11.47
C PRO A 111 15.90 14.86 11.24
N ALA A 112 15.42 15.77 12.06
CA ALA A 112 15.81 17.16 11.95
C ALA A 112 17.30 17.32 12.21
N ASN A 113 17.94 18.05 11.33
CA ASN A 113 19.36 18.30 11.36
C ASN A 113 19.60 19.70 11.88
N HIS A 114 19.39 19.88 13.14
CA HIS A 114 19.53 21.21 13.71
C HIS A 114 20.60 21.25 14.74
#